data_0f72d28a1412e935f20ed999e3881745
#
_entry.id   0f72d28a1412e935f20ed999e3881745
#
_cell.length_a   1.000
_cell.length_b   1.000
_cell.length_c   1.000
_cell.angle_alpha   90.00
_cell.angle_beta   90.00
_cell.angle_gamma   90.00
#
_symmetry.space_group_name_H-M   'P 1'
#
loop_
_entity.id
_entity.type
_entity.pdbx_description
1 polymer ?
#
loop_
_entity_poly.entity_id
_entity_poly.type
_entity_poly.pdbx_seq_one_letter_code
_entity_poly.pdbx_strand_id
1 'polypeptide(L)'
;MLRISLQRAVEEQQFNLREGAEIIIATPGRLKDVIERHVLVLSQCRYVVMDEADRMVHLGFENDLTFILDALPADMMDGEDQGDYMDVDGETLVKRGRTRVTTLFSATMPPAVERLAKKYLKRPAVITIGEAGRAVDTVEQRVEFVSGDEKKKCVLNPFRS
;
A
#
# COMPACT_ATOMS: atom_id res chain seq x y z
N MET A 1 -13.51 7.77 9.84
CA MET A 1 -12.17 7.73 9.22
C MET A 1 -11.12 7.94 10.29
N LEU A 2 -10.18 7.01 10.43
CA LEU A 2 -9.11 7.09 11.43
C LEU A 2 -7.76 7.19 10.73
N ARG A 3 -6.94 8.16 11.13
CA ARG A 3 -5.55 8.32 10.66
C ARG A 3 -4.58 7.83 11.73
N ILE A 4 -3.83 6.79 11.43
CA ILE A 4 -2.75 6.27 12.27
C ILE A 4 -1.44 6.92 11.82
N SER A 5 -0.83 7.71 12.71
CA SER A 5 0.34 8.54 12.38
C SER A 5 1.38 8.48 13.50
N LEU A 6 2.66 8.58 13.16
CA LEU A 6 3.76 8.70 14.12
C LEU A 6 3.71 9.99 14.95
N GLN A 7 2.97 11.01 14.50
CA GLN A 7 2.91 12.31 15.17
C GLN A 7 2.04 12.32 16.45
N ARG A 8 1.29 11.24 16.70
CA ARG A 8 0.45 11.12 17.91
C ARG A 8 0.94 9.99 18.79
N ALA A 9 0.79 10.16 20.10
CA ALA A 9 1.09 9.11 21.06
C ALA A 9 0.28 7.84 20.80
N VAL A 10 0.87 6.67 21.07
CA VAL A 10 0.23 5.37 20.83
C VAL A 10 -1.06 5.27 21.65
N GLU A 11 -1.02 5.75 22.88
CA GLU A 11 -2.12 5.69 23.86
C GLU A 11 -3.37 6.45 23.37
N GLU A 12 -3.16 7.63 22.76
CA GLU A 12 -4.24 8.42 22.18
C GLU A 12 -4.88 7.70 20.98
N GLN A 13 -4.05 7.07 20.14
CA GLN A 13 -4.52 6.28 19.00
C GLN A 13 -5.24 5.00 19.44
N GLN A 14 -4.79 4.35 20.53
CA GLN A 14 -5.43 3.17 21.07
C GLN A 14 -6.88 3.44 21.49
N PHE A 15 -7.13 4.58 22.11
CA PHE A 15 -8.48 4.95 22.51
C PHE A 15 -9.41 5.05 21.28
N ASN A 16 -8.97 5.75 20.25
CA ASN A 16 -9.76 5.92 19.02
C ASN A 16 -9.94 4.60 18.24
N LEU A 17 -8.99 3.66 18.32
CA LEU A 17 -9.07 2.36 17.65
C LEU A 17 -10.06 1.41 18.32
N ARG A 18 -10.33 1.56 19.62
CA ARG A 18 -11.31 0.72 20.35
C ARG A 18 -12.73 0.91 19.87
N GLU A 19 -13.07 2.08 19.36
CA GLU A 19 -14.39 2.37 18.79
C GLU A 19 -14.56 1.78 17.38
N GLY A 20 -13.47 1.25 16.79
CA GLY A 20 -13.44 0.77 15.43
C GLY A 20 -13.28 1.89 14.40
N ALA A 21 -12.94 1.52 13.18
CA ALA A 21 -12.83 2.45 12.07
C ALA A 21 -13.19 1.77 10.74
N GLU A 22 -13.98 2.44 9.94
CA GLU A 22 -14.34 1.97 8.59
C GLU A 22 -13.20 2.19 7.59
N ILE A 23 -12.42 3.26 7.76
CA ILE A 23 -11.29 3.62 6.90
C ILE A 23 -10.09 3.94 7.78
N ILE A 24 -8.98 3.26 7.53
CA ILE A 24 -7.71 3.45 8.22
C ILE A 24 -6.68 3.95 7.21
N ILE A 25 -6.05 5.07 7.52
CA ILE A 25 -4.92 5.63 6.75
C ILE A 25 -3.68 5.57 7.64
N ALA A 26 -2.64 4.90 7.18
CA ALA A 26 -1.45 4.67 7.99
C ALA A 26 -0.17 4.62 7.14
N THR A 27 0.96 4.87 7.78
CA THR A 27 2.27 4.50 7.25
C THR A 27 2.63 3.07 7.65
N PRO A 28 3.43 2.31 6.84
CA PRO A 28 3.70 0.90 7.09
C PRO A 28 4.25 0.62 8.49
N GLY A 29 5.33 1.29 8.91
CA GLY A 29 5.95 1.04 10.20
C GLY A 29 5.02 1.28 11.39
N ARG A 30 4.17 2.33 11.32
CA ARG A 30 3.22 2.59 12.40
C ARG A 30 2.06 1.60 12.42
N LEU A 31 1.59 1.20 11.26
CA LEU A 31 0.53 0.19 11.16
C LEU A 31 1.01 -1.14 11.72
N LYS A 32 2.23 -1.56 11.38
CA LYS A 32 2.86 -2.74 11.96
C LYS A 32 2.94 -2.67 13.48
N ASP A 33 3.43 -1.55 14.06
CA ASP A 33 3.55 -1.37 15.52
C ASP A 33 2.21 -1.58 16.25
N VAL A 34 1.12 -1.03 15.73
CA VAL A 34 -0.20 -1.19 16.38
C VAL A 34 -0.79 -2.60 16.19
N ILE A 35 -0.46 -3.30 15.11
CA ILE A 35 -0.85 -4.69 14.90
C ILE A 35 -0.06 -5.61 15.86
N GLU A 36 1.27 -5.46 15.95
CA GLU A 36 2.12 -6.23 16.85
C GLU A 36 1.74 -6.09 18.32
N ARG A 37 1.30 -4.90 18.71
CA ARG A 37 0.79 -4.63 20.06
C ARG A 37 -0.65 -5.10 20.30
N HIS A 38 -1.27 -5.76 19.32
CA HIS A 38 -2.67 -6.20 19.38
C HIS A 38 -3.68 -5.08 19.67
N VAL A 39 -3.34 -3.84 19.30
CA VAL A 39 -4.22 -2.68 19.42
C VAL A 39 -5.22 -2.63 18.28
N LEU A 40 -4.81 -3.12 17.11
CA LEU A 40 -5.61 -3.17 15.90
C LEU A 40 -5.65 -4.59 15.34
N VAL A 41 -6.86 -5.06 15.02
CA VAL A 41 -7.10 -6.33 14.35
C VAL A 41 -7.75 -6.05 12.99
N LEU A 42 -7.13 -6.57 11.93
CA LEU A 42 -7.55 -6.32 10.54
C LEU A 42 -8.43 -7.43 9.95
N SER A 43 -9.01 -8.31 10.77
CA SER A 43 -9.81 -9.47 10.33
C SER A 43 -11.05 -9.13 9.49
N GLN A 44 -11.52 -7.89 9.57
CA GLN A 44 -12.67 -7.39 8.79
C GLN A 44 -12.24 -6.54 7.57
N CYS A 45 -10.95 -6.36 7.34
CA CYS A 45 -10.46 -5.53 6.26
C CYS A 45 -10.70 -6.19 4.89
N ARG A 46 -11.47 -5.52 4.03
CA ARG A 46 -11.82 -6.01 2.69
C ARG A 46 -11.10 -5.30 1.56
N TYR A 47 -10.64 -4.11 1.80
CA TYR A 47 -10.01 -3.27 0.80
C TYR A 47 -8.66 -2.79 1.30
N VAL A 48 -7.64 -3.01 0.50
CA VAL A 48 -6.27 -2.53 0.78
C VAL A 48 -5.80 -1.72 -0.40
N VAL A 49 -5.31 -0.53 -0.10
CA VAL A 49 -4.71 0.36 -1.09
C VAL A 49 -3.28 0.64 -0.65
N MET A 50 -2.34 0.28 -1.49
CA MET A 50 -0.92 0.66 -1.36
C MET A 50 -0.65 1.80 -2.33
N ASP A 51 -0.30 2.96 -1.81
CA ASP A 51 0.06 4.13 -2.61
C ASP A 51 1.55 4.43 -2.50
N GLU A 52 2.15 4.92 -3.58
CA GLU A 52 3.60 5.13 -3.70
C GLU A 52 4.42 3.88 -3.31
N ALA A 53 4.06 2.70 -3.84
CA ALA A 53 4.67 1.43 -3.44
C ALA A 53 6.18 1.39 -3.68
N ASP A 54 6.67 1.97 -4.78
CA ASP A 54 8.10 2.11 -5.07
C ASP A 54 8.82 2.94 -4.01
N ARG A 55 8.20 4.01 -3.54
CA ARG A 55 8.76 4.84 -2.47
C ARG A 55 8.80 4.09 -1.14
N MET A 56 7.75 3.35 -0.79
CA MET A 56 7.74 2.54 0.43
C MET A 56 8.86 1.49 0.42
N VAL A 57 9.07 0.82 -0.71
CA VAL A 57 10.15 -0.16 -0.87
C VAL A 57 11.52 0.53 -0.82
N HIS A 58 11.69 1.66 -1.50
CA HIS A 58 12.94 2.44 -1.46
C HIS A 58 13.32 2.88 -0.03
N LEU A 59 12.34 3.20 0.80
CA LEU A 59 12.52 3.56 2.20
C LEU A 59 12.73 2.34 3.12
N GLY A 60 12.75 1.11 2.58
CA GLY A 60 13.03 -0.11 3.34
C GLY A 60 11.81 -0.75 4.01
N PHE A 61 10.59 -0.37 3.67
CA PHE A 61 9.36 -0.91 4.26
C PHE A 61 8.88 -2.23 3.65
N GLU A 62 9.67 -2.92 2.82
CA GLU A 62 9.26 -4.18 2.18
C GLU A 62 8.83 -5.25 3.21
N ASN A 63 9.59 -5.41 4.29
CA ASN A 63 9.28 -6.36 5.36
C ASN A 63 8.04 -5.95 6.17
N ASP A 64 7.86 -4.66 6.42
CA ASP A 64 6.70 -4.15 7.16
C ASP A 64 5.43 -4.32 6.34
N LEU A 65 5.49 -4.07 5.02
CA LEU A 65 4.39 -4.31 4.09
C LEU A 65 4.03 -5.79 4.05
N THR A 66 5.03 -6.67 3.96
CA THR A 66 4.82 -8.13 3.97
C THR A 66 4.12 -8.57 5.26
N PHE A 67 4.59 -8.12 6.42
CA PHE A 67 3.97 -8.41 7.72
C PHE A 67 2.50 -7.95 7.78
N ILE A 68 2.22 -6.72 7.34
CA ILE A 68 0.87 -6.17 7.34
C ILE A 68 -0.05 -6.96 6.42
N LEU A 69 0.41 -7.24 5.19
CA LEU A 69 -0.38 -7.94 4.19
C LEU A 69 -0.65 -9.40 4.58
N ASP A 70 0.30 -10.05 5.27
CA ASP A 70 0.13 -11.40 5.81
C ASP A 70 -0.78 -11.44 7.06
N ALA A 71 -0.91 -10.32 7.80
CA ALA A 71 -1.84 -10.18 8.92
C ALA A 71 -3.29 -9.91 8.49
N LEU A 72 -3.52 -9.59 7.24
CA LEU A 72 -4.84 -9.40 6.66
C LEU A 72 -5.52 -10.74 6.37
N PRO A 73 -6.88 -10.78 6.32
CA PRO A 73 -7.58 -11.99 5.91
C PRO A 73 -7.04 -12.50 4.58
N ALA A 74 -6.72 -13.80 4.54
CA ALA A 74 -6.36 -14.45 3.29
C ALA A 74 -7.51 -14.29 2.30
N ASP A 75 -7.17 -14.05 1.03
CA ASP A 75 -8.15 -14.18 -0.01
C ASP A 75 -8.57 -15.64 -0.09
N MET A 76 -9.79 -15.96 0.23
CA MET A 76 -10.34 -17.28 -0.02
C MET A 76 -10.25 -17.53 -1.52
N MET A 77 -9.45 -18.51 -1.91
CA MET A 77 -9.36 -18.95 -3.30
C MET A 77 -10.74 -19.42 -3.75
N ASP A 78 -11.16 -19.01 -4.92
CA ASP A 78 -12.25 -19.63 -5.62
C ASP A 78 -11.91 -21.14 -5.77
N GLY A 79 -12.54 -22.02 -5.04
CA GLY A 79 -12.62 -23.41 -5.44
C GLY A 79 -12.24 -24.52 -4.48
N GLU A 80 -11.63 -24.30 -3.32
CA GLU A 80 -11.20 -25.45 -2.50
C GLU A 80 -11.90 -25.60 -1.14
N ASP A 81 -12.80 -24.70 -0.78
CA ASP A 81 -13.61 -24.86 0.44
C ASP A 81 -15.08 -24.45 0.21
N GLN A 82 -15.67 -25.01 -0.86
CA GLN A 82 -17.11 -25.06 -1.00
C GLN A 82 -17.63 -26.21 -0.12
N GLY A 83 -17.49 -26.04 1.18
CA GLY A 83 -18.37 -26.77 2.07
C GLY A 83 -19.78 -26.22 1.85
N ASP A 84 -20.61 -26.94 1.10
CA ASP A 84 -22.03 -26.71 1.03
C ASP A 84 -22.62 -26.87 2.42
N TYR A 85 -22.84 -25.74 3.09
CA TYR A 85 -23.66 -25.75 4.29
C TYR A 85 -25.11 -25.61 3.85
N MET A 86 -25.90 -26.69 4.00
CA MET A 86 -27.34 -26.62 3.94
C MET A 86 -27.85 -25.99 5.23
N ASP A 87 -28.68 -24.93 5.10
CA ASP A 87 -29.44 -24.47 6.25
C ASP A 87 -30.62 -25.40 6.55
N VAL A 88 -31.32 -25.17 7.66
CA VAL A 88 -32.46 -25.98 8.10
C VAL A 88 -33.63 -26.00 7.10
N ASP A 89 -33.66 -25.09 6.14
CA ASP A 89 -34.72 -24.92 5.15
C ASP A 89 -34.34 -25.51 3.77
N GLY A 90 -33.14 -26.10 3.63
CA GLY A 90 -32.70 -26.79 2.42
C GLY A 90 -32.22 -25.88 1.28
N GLU A 91 -32.05 -24.60 1.54
CA GLU A 91 -31.39 -23.68 0.58
C GLU A 91 -29.87 -23.74 0.73
N THR A 92 -29.20 -23.86 -0.40
CA THR A 92 -27.73 -23.86 -0.44
C THR A 92 -27.20 -22.45 -0.18
N LEU A 93 -26.79 -22.19 1.05
CA LEU A 93 -26.11 -20.93 1.38
C LEU A 93 -24.68 -20.96 0.81
N VAL A 94 -24.50 -20.43 -0.37
CA VAL A 94 -23.16 -20.13 -0.91
C VAL A 94 -22.52 -19.11 0.03
N LYS A 95 -21.59 -19.55 0.89
CA LYS A 95 -20.70 -18.63 1.57
C LYS A 95 -19.92 -17.87 0.49
N ARG A 96 -20.40 -16.69 0.12
CA ARG A 96 -19.57 -15.74 -0.59
C ARG A 96 -18.40 -15.40 0.32
N GLY A 97 -17.29 -16.11 0.12
CA GLY A 97 -16.04 -15.81 0.78
C GLY A 97 -15.80 -14.31 0.65
N ARG A 98 -15.51 -13.67 1.76
CA ARG A 98 -15.21 -12.22 1.77
C ARG A 98 -13.83 -12.05 1.16
N THR A 99 -13.76 -11.96 -0.17
CA THR A 99 -12.52 -11.73 -0.89
C THR A 99 -12.00 -10.32 -0.61
N ARG A 100 -10.73 -10.24 -0.21
CA ARG A 100 -10.03 -8.97 -0.08
C ARG A 100 -9.71 -8.45 -1.48
N VAL A 101 -9.94 -7.17 -1.71
CA VAL A 101 -9.50 -6.44 -2.89
C VAL A 101 -8.24 -5.67 -2.53
N THR A 102 -7.15 -5.97 -3.23
CA THR A 102 -5.87 -5.28 -3.04
C THR A 102 -5.53 -4.49 -4.29
N THR A 103 -5.25 -3.20 -4.14
CA THR A 103 -4.79 -2.30 -5.20
C THR A 103 -3.42 -1.73 -4.86
N LEU A 104 -2.60 -1.54 -5.89
CA LEU A 104 -1.25 -0.99 -5.77
C LEU A 104 -1.08 0.13 -6.78
N PHE A 105 -0.67 1.29 -6.29
CA PHE A 105 -0.29 2.45 -7.08
C PHE A 105 1.20 2.69 -6.94
N SER A 106 1.88 2.90 -8.06
CA SER A 106 3.33 3.11 -8.10
C SER A 106 3.73 3.86 -9.36
N ALA A 107 4.63 4.81 -9.24
CA ALA A 107 5.19 5.52 -10.40
C ALA A 107 6.15 4.65 -11.20
N THR A 108 6.88 3.75 -10.52
CA THR A 108 7.84 2.83 -11.10
C THR A 108 7.57 1.40 -10.62
N MET A 109 8.07 0.41 -11.35
CA MET A 109 7.88 -1.00 -11.03
C MET A 109 9.22 -1.72 -10.85
N PRO A 110 10.02 -1.39 -9.82
CA PRO A 110 11.26 -2.10 -9.54
C PRO A 110 10.96 -3.56 -9.10
N PRO A 111 11.94 -4.47 -9.18
CA PRO A 111 11.73 -5.91 -8.89
C PRO A 111 11.10 -6.20 -7.52
N ALA A 112 11.37 -5.38 -6.51
CA ALA A 112 10.77 -5.55 -5.18
C ALA A 112 9.27 -5.22 -5.16
N VAL A 113 8.84 -4.16 -5.85
CA VAL A 113 7.41 -3.83 -6.02
C VAL A 113 6.71 -4.89 -6.84
N GLU A 114 7.37 -5.38 -7.91
CA GLU A 114 6.83 -6.46 -8.74
C GLU A 114 6.62 -7.76 -7.93
N ARG A 115 7.55 -8.13 -7.04
CA ARG A 115 7.37 -9.26 -6.12
C ARG A 115 6.17 -9.09 -5.19
N LEU A 116 6.00 -7.90 -4.60
CA LEU A 116 4.83 -7.59 -3.77
C LEU A 116 3.54 -7.70 -4.57
N ALA A 117 3.50 -7.12 -5.76
CA ALA A 117 2.35 -7.19 -6.65
C ALA A 117 2.00 -8.65 -6.97
N LYS A 118 2.96 -9.46 -7.39
CA LYS A 118 2.76 -10.89 -7.72
C LYS A 118 2.27 -11.72 -6.52
N LYS A 119 2.75 -11.40 -5.31
CA LYS A 119 2.37 -12.15 -4.09
C LYS A 119 0.97 -11.78 -3.59
N TYR A 120 0.59 -10.51 -3.65
CA TYR A 120 -0.59 -10.01 -2.93
C TYR A 120 -1.74 -9.52 -3.82
N LEU A 121 -1.53 -9.33 -5.12
CA LEU A 121 -2.60 -8.99 -6.04
C LEU A 121 -3.06 -10.24 -6.78
N LYS A 122 -4.37 -10.51 -6.76
CA LYS A 122 -4.96 -11.65 -7.46
C LYS A 122 -5.55 -11.20 -8.78
N ARG A 123 -5.08 -11.80 -9.88
CA ARG A 123 -5.55 -11.48 -11.24
C ARG A 123 -5.66 -9.97 -11.47
N PRO A 124 -4.59 -9.18 -11.19
CA PRO A 124 -4.69 -7.73 -11.25
C PRO A 124 -4.92 -7.26 -12.68
N ALA A 125 -5.80 -6.28 -12.85
CA ALA A 125 -5.80 -5.45 -14.04
C ALA A 125 -4.61 -4.48 -13.95
N VAL A 126 -3.73 -4.52 -14.95
CA VAL A 126 -2.58 -3.60 -15.02
C VAL A 126 -2.97 -2.42 -15.90
N ILE A 127 -2.97 -1.24 -15.29
CA ILE A 127 -3.28 0.02 -15.98
C ILE A 127 -2.03 0.89 -15.95
N THR A 128 -1.52 1.22 -17.14
CA THR A 128 -0.37 2.12 -17.29
C THR A 128 -0.84 3.42 -17.92
N ILE A 129 -0.53 4.53 -17.27
CA ILE A 129 -0.85 5.87 -17.76
C ILE A 129 0.47 6.56 -18.14
N GLY A 130 0.62 6.93 -19.40
CA GLY A 130 1.85 7.49 -19.95
C GLY A 130 2.93 6.43 -20.18
N GLU A 131 4.17 6.90 -20.39
CA GLU A 131 5.35 6.05 -20.54
C GLU A 131 6.21 6.13 -19.28
N ALA A 132 6.50 4.97 -18.68
CA ALA A 132 7.33 4.91 -17.48
C ALA A 132 8.75 5.48 -17.79
N GLY A 133 9.20 6.43 -16.97
CA GLY A 133 10.53 7.03 -17.11
C GLY A 133 10.64 8.14 -18.16
N ARG A 134 9.55 8.50 -18.85
CA ARG A 134 9.54 9.63 -19.76
C ARG A 134 9.06 10.90 -19.03
N ALA A 135 9.81 11.98 -19.17
CA ALA A 135 9.35 13.28 -18.71
C ALA A 135 8.14 13.73 -19.54
N VAL A 136 7.15 14.33 -18.90
CA VAL A 136 6.01 14.92 -19.60
C VAL A 136 6.45 16.14 -20.39
N ASP A 137 5.87 16.39 -21.54
CA ASP A 137 6.24 17.47 -22.46
C ASP A 137 6.09 18.88 -21.84
N THR A 138 5.37 18.99 -20.73
CA THR A 138 5.20 20.23 -19.97
C THR A 138 6.38 20.55 -19.04
N VAL A 139 7.31 19.62 -18.83
CA VAL A 139 8.52 19.82 -18.01
C VAL A 139 9.69 20.17 -18.92
N GLU A 140 10.13 21.43 -18.85
CA GLU A 140 11.35 21.88 -19.53
C GLU A 140 12.58 21.31 -18.83
N GLN A 141 13.40 20.57 -19.56
CA GLN A 141 14.65 20.01 -19.05
C GLN A 141 15.83 20.80 -19.64
N ARG A 142 16.68 21.33 -18.76
CA ARG A 142 17.91 22.02 -19.14
C ARG A 142 19.10 21.27 -18.59
N VAL A 143 20.09 21.02 -19.43
CA VAL A 143 21.34 20.35 -19.05
C VAL A 143 22.45 21.36 -19.13
N GLU A 144 23.11 21.62 -18.01
CA GLU A 144 24.27 22.53 -17.95
C GLU A 144 25.53 21.73 -17.60
N PHE A 145 26.58 21.92 -18.38
CA PHE A 145 27.90 21.35 -18.11
C PHE A 145 28.71 22.32 -17.26
N VAL A 146 28.95 21.96 -16.01
CA VAL A 146 29.67 22.79 -15.05
C VAL A 146 30.90 22.10 -14.50
N SER A 147 32.00 22.82 -14.27
CA SER A 147 33.16 22.32 -13.54
C SER A 147 32.84 22.11 -12.06
N GLY A 148 33.61 21.24 -11.35
CA GLY A 148 33.32 20.87 -9.98
C GLY A 148 33.13 22.02 -8.99
N ASP A 149 33.87 23.11 -9.17
CA ASP A 149 33.83 24.30 -8.30
C ASP A 149 32.63 25.23 -8.59
N GLU A 150 32.09 25.17 -9.80
CA GLU A 150 30.93 25.97 -10.22
C GLU A 150 29.61 25.32 -9.93
N LYS A 151 29.60 24.01 -9.66
CA LYS A 151 28.38 23.22 -9.41
C LYS A 151 27.51 23.83 -8.32
N LYS A 152 28.08 24.29 -7.22
CA LYS A 152 27.34 24.94 -6.13
C LYS A 152 26.68 26.25 -6.56
N LYS A 153 27.33 27.03 -7.43
CA LYS A 153 26.79 28.30 -7.93
C LYS A 153 25.64 28.06 -8.90
N CYS A 154 25.75 27.06 -9.76
CA CYS A 154 24.71 26.66 -10.70
C CYS A 154 23.43 26.21 -9.99
N VAL A 155 23.55 25.38 -8.96
CA VAL A 155 22.39 24.89 -8.17
C VAL A 155 21.72 26.02 -7.38
N LEU A 156 22.48 27.01 -6.90
CA LEU A 156 21.93 28.13 -6.12
C LEU A 156 21.27 29.22 -6.97
N ASN A 157 21.53 29.26 -8.28
CA ASN A 157 20.96 30.25 -9.21
C ASN A 157 20.37 29.57 -10.47
N PRO A 158 19.39 28.71 -10.35
CA PRO A 158 18.83 27.94 -11.48
C PRO A 158 18.06 28.82 -12.49
N PHE A 159 17.75 30.09 -12.16
CA PHE A 159 16.92 30.98 -12.97
C PHE A 159 17.70 32.21 -13.52
N ARG A 160 19.01 32.18 -13.51
CA ARG A 160 19.78 33.19 -14.24
C ARG A 160 19.92 32.78 -15.72
N SER A 161 19.00 33.26 -16.51
CA SER A 161 19.17 33.41 -17.97
C SER A 161 19.99 34.62 -18.27
#